data_81f625fb0f9a5bb9ed34ac20fae67739
#
_entry.id   81f625fb0f9a5bb9ed34ac20fae67739
#
_cell.length_a   1.000
_cell.length_b   1.000
_cell.length_c   1.000
_cell.angle_alpha   90.00
_cell.angle_beta   90.00
_cell.angle_gamma   90.00
#
_symmetry.space_group_name_H-M   'P 1'
#
loop_
_entity.id
_entity.type
_entity.pdbx_description
1 polymer ?
#
loop_
_entity_poly.entity_id
_entity_poly.type
_entity_poly.pdbx_seq_one_letter_code
_entity_poly.pdbx_strand_id
1 'polypeptide(L)'
;MTRVLFVLLIAATPMAAQNVSRDEGLAAWERVYAVASHPRCTNCHVGAQEEPMWEGLSYGRGTAHGMGVKADESRIGAESMPCRTCHVTATGRETPAHAPAQIDDAWRLPPVELDWLGESSAALCAQLRDPERNDGHEIADLVDHLTRSPFVAWGFAPGGGRSAPPGSPVEMARDIALWGAAGAPCE
;
A
#
# COMPACT_ATOMS: atom_id res chain seq x y z
N MET A 1 65.57 19.53 13.43
CA MET A 1 64.21 19.98 13.19
C MET A 1 63.28 18.77 13.29
N THR A 2 62.72 18.51 14.47
CA THR A 2 61.89 17.33 14.76
C THR A 2 60.42 17.71 14.56
N ARG A 3 59.75 17.12 13.55
CA ARG A 3 58.31 17.33 13.31
C ARG A 3 57.50 16.39 14.20
N VAL A 4 56.79 16.95 15.14
CA VAL A 4 55.82 16.23 15.95
C VAL A 4 54.51 16.12 15.17
N LEU A 5 54.13 14.88 14.85
CA LEU A 5 52.86 14.57 14.16
C LEU A 5 51.77 14.44 15.24
N PHE A 6 50.85 15.39 15.25
CA PHE A 6 49.63 15.27 16.10
C PHE A 6 48.60 14.39 15.39
N VAL A 7 48.35 13.21 15.92
CA VAL A 7 47.28 12.34 15.48
C VAL A 7 45.99 12.75 16.24
N LEU A 8 45.05 13.33 15.52
CA LEU A 8 43.74 13.65 16.05
C LEU A 8 42.89 12.37 16.07
N LEU A 9 42.70 11.77 17.24
CA LEU A 9 41.73 10.69 17.45
C LEU A 9 40.30 11.26 17.47
N ILE A 10 39.57 11.07 16.38
CA ILE A 10 38.12 11.35 16.33
C ILE A 10 37.41 10.18 17.01
N ALA A 11 36.93 10.41 18.22
CA ALA A 11 36.08 9.45 18.90
C ALA A 11 34.68 9.43 18.20
N ALA A 12 34.40 8.35 17.47
CA ALA A 12 33.05 8.11 16.95
C ALA A 12 32.14 7.77 18.15
N THR A 13 31.27 8.70 18.51
CA THR A 13 30.18 8.42 19.45
C THR A 13 29.21 7.44 18.79
N PRO A 14 28.87 6.31 19.44
CA PRO A 14 27.82 5.44 18.90
C PRO A 14 26.51 6.23 18.88
N MET A 15 25.90 6.34 17.71
CA MET A 15 24.56 6.84 17.54
C MET A 15 23.64 5.82 18.20
N ALA A 16 23.09 6.13 19.35
CA ALA A 16 22.09 5.28 20.01
C ALA A 16 20.92 5.13 19.04
N ALA A 17 20.59 3.90 18.66
CA ALA A 17 19.36 3.62 17.96
C ALA A 17 18.20 4.15 18.80
N GLN A 18 17.44 5.10 18.30
CA GLN A 18 16.26 5.61 19.00
C GLN A 18 15.25 4.45 19.02
N ASN A 19 14.96 3.96 20.23
CA ASN A 19 13.90 2.98 20.41
C ASN A 19 12.57 3.70 20.16
N VAL A 20 11.88 3.32 19.09
CA VAL A 20 10.52 3.78 18.83
C VAL A 20 9.61 3.20 19.91
N SER A 21 8.86 4.07 20.59
CA SER A 21 7.94 3.64 21.64
C SER A 21 6.71 2.95 21.04
N ARG A 22 6.02 2.15 21.87
CA ARG A 22 4.77 1.51 21.49
C ARG A 22 3.70 2.54 21.06
N ASP A 23 3.60 3.65 21.75
CA ASP A 23 2.63 4.71 21.46
C ASP A 23 2.92 5.39 20.11
N GLU A 24 4.20 5.62 19.78
CA GLU A 24 4.60 6.11 18.45
C GLU A 24 4.25 5.09 17.35
N GLY A 25 4.43 3.81 17.63
CA GLY A 25 4.03 2.73 16.73
C GLY A 25 2.52 2.69 16.50
N LEU A 26 1.71 2.81 17.55
CA LEU A 26 0.26 2.88 17.43
C LEU A 26 -0.19 4.12 16.66
N ALA A 27 0.39 5.28 16.95
CA ALA A 27 0.08 6.50 16.21
C ALA A 27 0.47 6.40 14.72
N ALA A 28 1.55 5.70 14.40
CA ALA A 28 1.91 5.39 13.01
C ALA A 28 0.91 4.43 12.37
N TRP A 29 0.49 3.40 13.10
CA TRP A 29 -0.53 2.45 12.63
C TRP A 29 -1.86 3.13 12.28
N GLU A 30 -2.35 4.04 13.12
CA GLU A 30 -3.59 4.79 12.84
C GLU A 30 -3.52 5.54 11.50
N ARG A 31 -2.37 6.11 11.16
CA ARG A 31 -2.17 6.76 9.85
C ARG A 31 -2.11 5.75 8.70
N VAL A 32 -1.46 4.61 8.92
CA VAL A 32 -1.45 3.50 7.96
C VAL A 32 -2.88 3.02 7.70
N TYR A 33 -3.66 2.78 8.76
CA TYR A 33 -5.05 2.33 8.62
C TYR A 33 -5.92 3.34 7.88
N ALA A 34 -5.75 4.64 8.15
CA ALA A 34 -6.50 5.68 7.43
C ALA A 34 -6.25 5.67 5.91
N VAL A 35 -5.07 5.22 5.48
CA VAL A 35 -4.75 5.01 4.06
C VAL A 35 -5.27 3.66 3.59
N ALA A 36 -4.95 2.58 4.28
CA ALA A 36 -5.28 1.21 3.87
C ALA A 36 -6.78 0.95 3.78
N SER A 37 -7.59 1.57 4.65
CA SER A 37 -9.06 1.52 4.61
C SER A 37 -9.70 2.45 3.58
N HIS A 38 -8.90 3.28 2.90
CA HIS A 38 -9.43 4.18 1.87
C HIS A 38 -9.84 3.41 0.61
N PRO A 39 -10.91 3.80 -0.11
CA PRO A 39 -11.38 3.11 -1.32
C PRO A 39 -10.31 2.87 -2.38
N ARG A 40 -9.29 3.72 -2.49
CA ARG A 40 -8.18 3.49 -3.44
C ARG A 40 -7.34 2.25 -3.15
N CYS A 41 -7.35 1.78 -1.92
CA CYS A 41 -6.70 0.54 -1.52
C CYS A 41 -7.73 -0.61 -1.51
N THR A 42 -8.83 -0.44 -0.76
CA THR A 42 -9.85 -1.49 -0.60
C THR A 42 -10.60 -1.85 -1.87
N ASN A 43 -10.62 -0.99 -2.89
CA ASN A 43 -11.22 -1.32 -4.20
C ASN A 43 -10.52 -2.49 -4.90
N CYS A 44 -9.22 -2.70 -4.65
CA CYS A 44 -8.44 -3.79 -5.23
C CYS A 44 -8.12 -4.89 -4.21
N HIS A 45 -7.99 -4.53 -2.93
CA HIS A 45 -7.78 -5.46 -1.84
C HIS A 45 -9.11 -6.08 -1.41
N VAL A 46 -9.58 -7.05 -2.18
CA VAL A 46 -10.86 -7.75 -2.01
C VAL A 46 -10.65 -9.26 -1.95
N GLY A 47 -11.49 -9.94 -1.19
CA GLY A 47 -11.46 -11.39 -1.01
C GLY A 47 -11.87 -12.17 -2.26
N ALA A 48 -11.78 -13.51 -2.16
CA ALA A 48 -12.01 -14.42 -3.28
C ALA A 48 -13.45 -14.39 -3.81
N GLN A 49 -14.42 -14.08 -2.94
CA GLN A 49 -15.86 -14.06 -3.31
C GLN A 49 -16.37 -12.68 -3.68
N GLU A 50 -15.52 -11.67 -3.62
CA GLU A 50 -15.88 -10.28 -3.84
C GLU A 50 -15.47 -9.81 -5.23
N GLU A 51 -16.24 -8.85 -5.74
CA GLU A 51 -15.86 -8.12 -6.94
C GLU A 51 -14.91 -6.98 -6.57
N PRO A 52 -13.90 -6.67 -7.40
CA PRO A 52 -13.19 -5.40 -7.27
C PRO A 52 -14.19 -4.25 -7.22
N MET A 53 -13.86 -3.21 -6.46
CA MET A 53 -14.71 -2.05 -6.34
C MET A 53 -14.20 -0.90 -7.20
N TRP A 54 -15.06 0.04 -7.54
CA TRP A 54 -14.64 1.29 -8.16
C TRP A 54 -15.42 2.47 -7.57
N GLU A 55 -14.82 3.63 -7.65
CA GLU A 55 -15.44 4.88 -7.23
C GLU A 55 -15.43 5.84 -8.42
N GLY A 56 -16.63 6.13 -8.95
CA GLY A 56 -16.81 7.14 -9.98
C GLY A 56 -17.14 8.50 -9.37
N LEU A 57 -16.87 9.56 -10.12
CA LEU A 57 -17.20 10.93 -9.72
C LEU A 57 -18.66 11.14 -9.32
N SER A 58 -19.57 10.35 -9.90
CA SER A 58 -21.02 10.51 -9.69
C SER A 58 -21.54 9.79 -8.45
N TYR A 59 -20.75 8.92 -7.82
CA TYR A 59 -21.27 8.00 -6.82
C TYR A 59 -20.78 8.26 -5.40
N GLY A 60 -19.62 8.89 -5.22
CA GLY A 60 -19.08 9.30 -3.92
C GLY A 60 -18.84 8.15 -2.93
N ARG A 61 -18.96 6.90 -3.38
CA ARG A 61 -18.73 5.68 -2.58
C ARG A 61 -18.42 4.52 -3.49
N GLY A 62 -17.73 3.52 -2.94
CA GLY A 62 -17.36 2.32 -3.66
C GLY A 62 -18.58 1.60 -4.27
N THR A 63 -18.41 1.16 -5.49
CA THR A 63 -19.40 0.41 -6.26
C THR A 63 -18.72 -0.82 -6.82
N ALA A 64 -19.37 -1.97 -6.77
CA ALA A 64 -18.85 -3.19 -7.38
C ALA A 64 -18.50 -2.95 -8.86
N HIS A 65 -17.43 -3.58 -9.32
CA HIS A 65 -16.88 -3.39 -10.66
C HIS A 65 -17.94 -3.57 -11.76
N GLY A 66 -18.91 -4.41 -11.51
CA GLY A 66 -19.96 -4.75 -12.46
C GLY A 66 -19.52 -5.83 -13.45
N MET A 67 -20.44 -6.21 -14.35
CA MET A 67 -20.25 -7.30 -15.32
C MET A 67 -19.88 -8.66 -14.70
N GLY A 68 -20.08 -8.83 -13.38
CA GLY A 68 -19.72 -10.04 -12.65
C GLY A 68 -18.22 -10.32 -12.64
N VAL A 69 -17.40 -9.28 -12.74
CA VAL A 69 -15.93 -9.43 -12.75
C VAL A 69 -15.46 -9.84 -11.37
N LYS A 70 -15.14 -11.13 -11.22
CA LYS A 70 -14.41 -11.67 -10.07
C LYS A 70 -13.06 -12.14 -10.57
N ALA A 71 -12.01 -11.78 -9.88
CA ALA A 71 -10.70 -12.30 -10.21
C ALA A 71 -10.65 -13.81 -9.91
N ASP A 72 -9.99 -14.57 -10.76
CA ASP A 72 -9.66 -15.97 -10.50
C ASP A 72 -8.50 -16.10 -9.48
N GLU A 73 -8.04 -17.33 -9.24
CA GLU A 73 -6.91 -17.59 -8.32
C GLU A 73 -5.63 -16.86 -8.75
N SER A 74 -5.44 -16.64 -10.03
CA SER A 74 -4.26 -15.94 -10.55
C SER A 74 -4.27 -14.44 -10.29
N ARG A 75 -5.45 -13.87 -10.03
CA ARG A 75 -5.71 -12.43 -9.83
C ARG A 75 -5.38 -11.55 -11.05
N ILE A 76 -5.09 -12.12 -12.20
CA ILE A 76 -4.74 -11.40 -13.46
C ILE A 76 -5.93 -11.21 -14.40
N GLY A 77 -7.09 -11.78 -14.09
CA GLY A 77 -8.30 -11.66 -14.88
C GLY A 77 -9.50 -12.31 -14.25
N ALA A 78 -10.65 -12.09 -14.86
CA ALA A 78 -11.83 -12.91 -14.66
C ALA A 78 -11.74 -14.13 -15.58
N GLU A 79 -12.42 -15.21 -15.22
CA GLU A 79 -12.42 -16.54 -15.87
C GLU A 79 -12.00 -16.61 -17.34
N SER A 80 -12.48 -15.71 -18.18
CA SER A 80 -12.23 -15.72 -19.62
C SER A 80 -11.62 -14.42 -20.15
N MET A 81 -11.38 -13.42 -19.31
CA MET A 81 -10.96 -12.11 -19.75
C MET A 81 -9.90 -11.51 -18.80
N PRO A 82 -8.65 -11.41 -19.24
CA PRO A 82 -7.61 -10.74 -18.45
C PRO A 82 -7.99 -9.29 -18.13
N CYS A 83 -7.72 -8.84 -16.90
CA CYS A 83 -7.97 -7.45 -16.46
C CYS A 83 -7.36 -6.44 -17.43
N ARG A 84 -6.18 -6.73 -17.96
CA ARG A 84 -5.47 -5.88 -18.93
C ARG A 84 -6.20 -5.70 -20.29
N THR A 85 -7.29 -6.43 -20.55
CA THR A 85 -8.10 -6.20 -21.75
C THR A 85 -8.73 -4.80 -21.75
N CYS A 86 -9.11 -4.31 -20.56
CA CYS A 86 -9.65 -2.96 -20.35
C CYS A 86 -8.66 -2.05 -19.62
N HIS A 87 -7.89 -2.61 -18.68
CA HIS A 87 -6.85 -1.90 -17.93
C HIS A 87 -5.52 -1.97 -18.69
N VAL A 88 -5.43 -1.24 -19.77
CA VAL A 88 -4.23 -1.24 -20.62
C VAL A 88 -3.11 -0.42 -19.98
N THR A 89 -1.88 -0.83 -20.24
CA THR A 89 -0.69 -0.08 -19.88
C THR A 89 -0.67 1.26 -20.60
N ALA A 90 -0.48 2.36 -19.87
CA ALA A 90 -0.34 3.70 -20.45
C ALA A 90 0.70 4.50 -19.68
N THR A 91 1.44 5.31 -20.43
CA THR A 91 2.46 6.22 -19.87
C THR A 91 1.88 7.52 -19.31
N GLY A 92 0.60 7.82 -19.60
CA GLY A 92 -0.11 8.99 -19.12
C GLY A 92 -0.95 8.68 -17.87
N ARG A 93 -0.81 9.50 -16.83
CA ARG A 93 -1.58 9.35 -15.59
C ARG A 93 -3.02 9.87 -15.67
N GLU A 94 -3.33 10.67 -16.69
CA GLU A 94 -4.64 11.28 -16.83
C GLU A 94 -5.57 10.38 -17.64
N THR A 95 -6.31 9.53 -16.94
CA THR A 95 -7.44 8.85 -17.55
C THR A 95 -8.71 9.66 -17.36
N PRO A 96 -9.60 9.75 -18.37
CA PRO A 96 -10.91 10.37 -18.20
C PRO A 96 -11.65 9.77 -16.99
N ALA A 97 -12.54 10.56 -16.39
CA ALA A 97 -13.48 10.04 -15.42
C ALA A 97 -14.21 8.81 -16.00
N HIS A 98 -14.44 7.80 -15.17
CA HIS A 98 -15.09 6.52 -15.54
C HIS A 98 -14.32 5.61 -16.51
N ALA A 99 -13.14 6.02 -17.00
CA ALA A 99 -12.30 5.09 -17.74
C ALA A 99 -11.61 4.10 -16.79
N PRO A 100 -11.32 2.87 -17.25
CA PRO A 100 -10.50 1.95 -16.49
C PRO A 100 -9.16 2.59 -16.11
N ALA A 101 -8.68 2.33 -14.89
CA ALA A 101 -7.37 2.79 -14.48
C ALA A 101 -6.29 2.20 -15.39
N GLN A 102 -5.34 3.03 -15.80
CA GLN A 102 -4.23 2.65 -16.66
C GLN A 102 -2.92 2.85 -15.88
N ILE A 103 -2.14 1.79 -15.78
CA ILE A 103 -0.91 1.78 -14.99
C ILE A 103 0.18 1.19 -15.87
N ASP A 104 1.38 1.73 -15.77
CA ASP A 104 2.55 1.26 -16.52
C ASP A 104 3.12 -0.03 -15.90
N ASP A 105 2.27 -1.05 -15.79
CA ASP A 105 2.61 -2.40 -15.33
C ASP A 105 1.53 -3.39 -15.76
N ALA A 106 1.80 -4.69 -15.59
CA ALA A 106 0.82 -5.74 -15.81
C ALA A 106 -0.30 -5.65 -14.75
N TRP A 107 -1.52 -5.34 -15.18
CA TRP A 107 -2.66 -5.23 -14.28
C TRP A 107 -2.99 -6.56 -13.61
N ARG A 108 -3.05 -6.55 -12.29
CA ARG A 108 -3.48 -7.67 -11.45
C ARG A 108 -4.04 -7.16 -10.11
N LEU A 109 -4.86 -7.98 -9.48
CA LEU A 109 -5.29 -7.74 -8.11
C LEU A 109 -4.27 -8.31 -7.11
N PRO A 110 -4.24 -7.81 -5.88
CA PRO A 110 -3.49 -8.41 -4.78
C PRO A 110 -3.92 -9.87 -4.53
N PRO A 111 -3.11 -10.68 -3.84
CA PRO A 111 -3.53 -11.99 -3.33
C PRO A 111 -4.83 -11.90 -2.53
N VAL A 112 -5.65 -12.96 -2.58
CA VAL A 112 -7.00 -12.96 -1.97
C VAL A 112 -6.95 -12.87 -0.44
N GLU A 113 -5.84 -13.29 0.14
CA GLU A 113 -5.57 -13.21 1.58
C GLU A 113 -5.45 -11.77 2.07
N LEU A 114 -5.10 -10.84 1.17
CA LEU A 114 -5.01 -9.40 1.44
C LEU A 114 -6.36 -8.72 1.22
N ASP A 115 -7.41 -9.28 1.79
CA ASP A 115 -8.73 -8.68 1.82
C ASP A 115 -8.81 -7.60 2.90
N TRP A 116 -9.06 -6.36 2.46
CA TRP A 116 -9.14 -5.18 3.34
C TRP A 116 -10.52 -4.52 3.32
N LEU A 117 -11.39 -5.00 2.43
CA LEU A 117 -12.71 -4.39 2.25
C LEU A 117 -13.59 -4.58 3.50
N GLY A 118 -13.85 -3.47 4.19
CA GLY A 118 -14.67 -3.47 5.40
C GLY A 118 -13.96 -3.96 6.66
N GLU A 119 -12.67 -4.26 6.59
CA GLU A 119 -11.90 -4.74 7.74
C GLU A 119 -11.69 -3.64 8.80
N SER A 120 -11.73 -4.06 10.06
CA SER A 120 -11.41 -3.18 11.18
C SER A 120 -9.89 -2.90 11.27
N SER A 121 -9.52 -1.82 11.97
CA SER A 121 -8.12 -1.49 12.23
C SER A 121 -7.35 -2.65 12.87
N ALA A 122 -7.93 -3.28 13.88
CA ALA A 122 -7.30 -4.41 14.56
C ALA A 122 -7.15 -5.63 13.64
N ALA A 123 -8.17 -5.95 12.84
CA ALA A 123 -8.13 -7.09 11.91
C ALA A 123 -7.09 -6.89 10.80
N LEU A 124 -7.03 -5.71 10.22
CA LEU A 124 -6.05 -5.37 9.18
C LEU A 124 -4.63 -5.34 9.75
N CYS A 125 -4.45 -4.81 10.97
CA CYS A 125 -3.17 -4.85 11.66
C CYS A 125 -2.69 -6.29 11.92
N ALA A 126 -3.58 -7.15 12.41
CA ALA A 126 -3.27 -8.56 12.63
C ALA A 126 -2.91 -9.26 11.30
N GLN A 127 -3.62 -8.94 10.22
CA GLN A 127 -3.33 -9.50 8.90
C GLN A 127 -1.92 -9.10 8.41
N LEU A 128 -1.56 -7.83 8.48
CA LEU A 128 -0.24 -7.37 8.00
C LEU A 128 0.93 -7.89 8.84
N ARG A 129 0.69 -8.39 10.04
CA ARG A 129 1.70 -9.03 10.91
C ARG A 129 1.84 -10.52 10.69
N ASP A 130 0.88 -11.13 10.04
CA ASP A 130 0.82 -12.57 9.85
C ASP A 130 1.38 -12.93 8.47
N PRO A 131 2.57 -13.58 8.39
CA PRO A 131 3.18 -13.91 7.12
C PRO A 131 2.34 -14.88 6.27
N GLU A 132 1.45 -15.66 6.89
CA GLU A 132 0.53 -16.56 6.16
C GLU A 132 -0.63 -15.75 5.50
N ARG A 133 -0.87 -14.52 5.95
CA ARG A 133 -1.97 -13.67 5.50
C ARG A 133 -1.52 -12.39 4.79
N ASN A 134 -0.21 -12.13 4.74
CA ASN A 134 0.34 -10.93 4.10
C ASN A 134 1.27 -11.25 2.91
N ASP A 135 1.12 -12.45 2.32
CA ASP A 135 1.97 -12.93 1.20
C ASP A 135 3.45 -13.08 1.58
N GLY A 136 3.74 -13.36 2.84
CA GLY A 136 5.10 -13.54 3.37
C GLY A 136 5.91 -12.26 3.50
N HIS A 137 5.28 -11.10 3.42
CA HIS A 137 5.98 -9.81 3.45
C HIS A 137 6.48 -9.46 4.86
N GLU A 138 7.74 -9.09 4.93
CA GLU A 138 8.32 -8.39 6.09
C GLU A 138 8.06 -6.88 6.00
N ILE A 139 8.36 -6.14 7.06
CA ILE A 139 8.22 -4.68 7.09
C ILE A 139 8.98 -4.00 5.95
N ALA A 140 10.16 -4.50 5.62
CA ALA A 140 10.98 -3.97 4.53
C ALA A 140 10.30 -4.16 3.16
N ASP A 141 9.63 -5.29 2.94
CA ASP A 141 8.91 -5.59 1.70
C ASP A 141 7.68 -4.70 1.56
N LEU A 142 6.95 -4.45 2.67
CA LEU A 142 5.84 -3.50 2.68
C LEU A 142 6.30 -2.08 2.34
N VAL A 143 7.42 -1.63 2.89
CA VAL A 143 8.03 -0.33 2.57
C VAL A 143 8.43 -0.27 1.09
N ASP A 144 9.03 -1.33 0.56
CA ASP A 144 9.44 -1.41 -0.84
C ASP A 144 8.22 -1.39 -1.78
N HIS A 145 7.19 -2.16 -1.45
CA HIS A 145 5.91 -2.15 -2.18
C HIS A 145 5.30 -0.74 -2.24
N LEU A 146 5.24 -0.03 -1.12
CA LEU A 146 4.68 1.31 -1.07
C LEU A 146 5.46 2.32 -1.90
N THR A 147 6.78 2.17 -1.98
CA THR A 147 7.64 3.16 -2.63
C THR A 147 7.92 2.86 -4.10
N ARG A 148 7.76 1.62 -4.55
CA ARG A 148 8.12 1.21 -5.93
C ARG A 148 6.94 0.73 -6.77
N SER A 149 5.82 0.34 -6.14
CA SER A 149 4.68 -0.16 -6.91
C SER A 149 4.02 0.95 -7.74
N PRO A 150 3.88 0.78 -9.05
CA PRO A 150 3.12 1.70 -9.89
C PRO A 150 1.64 1.74 -9.53
N PHE A 151 1.08 0.63 -9.01
CA PHE A 151 -0.30 0.57 -8.50
C PHE A 151 -0.50 1.49 -7.30
N VAL A 152 0.41 1.43 -6.32
CA VAL A 152 0.40 2.32 -5.15
C VAL A 152 0.56 3.78 -5.58
N ALA A 153 1.52 4.06 -6.45
CA ALA A 153 1.74 5.41 -6.95
C ALA A 153 0.49 5.97 -7.65
N TRP A 154 -0.20 5.13 -8.44
CA TRP A 154 -1.47 5.52 -9.05
C TRP A 154 -2.56 5.73 -7.99
N GLY A 155 -2.66 4.86 -6.98
CA GLY A 155 -3.65 4.96 -5.91
C GLY A 155 -3.60 6.31 -5.18
N PHE A 156 -2.41 6.87 -4.96
CA PHE A 156 -2.22 8.18 -4.35
C PHE A 156 -2.40 9.37 -5.33
N ALA A 157 -2.37 9.12 -6.62
CA ALA A 157 -2.55 10.16 -7.64
C ALA A 157 -3.42 9.66 -8.81
N PRO A 158 -4.68 9.25 -8.55
CA PRO A 158 -5.50 8.53 -9.52
C PRO A 158 -6.02 9.40 -10.67
N GLY A 159 -5.95 10.72 -10.55
CA GLY A 159 -6.46 11.65 -11.55
C GLY A 159 -7.97 11.55 -11.80
N GLY A 160 -8.46 12.23 -12.84
CA GLY A 160 -9.84 12.12 -13.30
C GLY A 160 -10.92 12.47 -12.26
N GLY A 161 -10.58 13.26 -11.23
CA GLY A 161 -11.49 13.63 -10.15
C GLY A 161 -11.77 12.51 -9.14
N ARG A 162 -11.00 11.42 -9.16
CA ARG A 162 -11.09 10.33 -8.17
C ARG A 162 -10.54 10.79 -6.83
N SER A 163 -11.12 10.29 -5.74
CA SER A 163 -10.57 10.52 -4.40
C SER A 163 -9.18 9.91 -4.27
N ALA A 164 -8.32 10.55 -3.50
CA ALA A 164 -7.01 10.04 -3.12
C ALA A 164 -6.97 9.81 -1.61
N PRO A 165 -6.23 8.82 -1.11
CA PRO A 165 -6.03 8.64 0.32
C PRO A 165 -5.21 9.81 0.90
N PRO A 166 -5.22 10.00 2.23
CA PRO A 166 -4.40 11.03 2.86
C PRO A 166 -2.90 10.75 2.68
N GLY A 167 -2.11 11.81 2.59
CA GLY A 167 -0.65 11.73 2.53
C GLY A 167 -0.09 11.28 1.19
N SER A 168 0.99 10.53 1.25
CA SER A 168 1.76 10.07 0.10
C SER A 168 2.30 8.65 0.32
N PRO A 169 2.74 7.95 -0.75
CA PRO A 169 3.40 6.64 -0.61
C PRO A 169 4.61 6.67 0.34
N VAL A 170 5.40 7.74 0.29
CA VAL A 170 6.60 7.89 1.13
C VAL A 170 6.23 8.10 2.60
N GLU A 171 5.19 8.86 2.88
CA GLU A 171 4.70 9.06 4.25
C GLU A 171 4.13 7.75 4.81
N MET A 172 3.32 7.02 4.05
CA MET A 172 2.82 5.71 4.46
C MET A 172 3.95 4.70 4.69
N ALA A 173 4.94 4.67 3.81
CA ALA A 173 6.12 3.81 3.97
C ALA A 173 6.91 4.13 5.25
N ARG A 174 7.05 5.43 5.57
CA ARG A 174 7.64 5.86 6.84
C ARG A 174 6.84 5.40 8.04
N ASP A 175 5.51 5.50 7.99
CA ASP A 175 4.64 5.07 9.08
C ASP A 175 4.68 3.54 9.26
N ILE A 176 4.72 2.75 8.18
CA ILE A 176 4.96 1.30 8.23
C ILE A 176 6.31 0.98 8.89
N ALA A 177 7.38 1.71 8.53
CA ALA A 177 8.69 1.51 9.13
C ALA A 177 8.70 1.86 10.64
N LEU A 178 8.02 2.94 11.05
CA LEU A 178 7.88 3.33 12.46
C LEU A 178 7.06 2.28 13.24
N TRP A 179 5.94 1.84 12.68
CA TRP A 179 5.11 0.79 13.26
C TRP A 179 5.91 -0.50 13.46
N GLY A 180 6.66 -0.94 12.42
CA GLY A 180 7.54 -2.11 12.51
C GLY A 180 8.63 -1.95 13.57
N ALA A 181 9.31 -0.80 13.64
CA ALA A 181 10.35 -0.51 14.62
C ALA A 181 9.83 -0.51 16.07
N ALA A 182 8.55 -0.22 16.28
CA ALA A 182 7.87 -0.31 17.58
C ALA A 182 7.39 -1.74 17.93
N GLY A 183 7.72 -2.75 17.12
CA GLY A 183 7.24 -4.12 17.28
C GLY A 183 5.85 -4.36 16.71
N ALA A 184 5.42 -3.52 15.79
CA ALA A 184 4.15 -3.60 15.05
C ALA A 184 2.91 -3.77 15.98
N PRO A 185 2.66 -2.85 16.94
CA PRO A 185 1.52 -2.94 17.85
C PRO A 185 0.20 -2.71 17.13
N CYS A 186 -0.86 -3.45 17.51
CA CYS A 186 -2.23 -3.31 16.97
C CYS A 186 -3.21 -2.60 17.93
N GLU A 187 -2.89 -2.57 19.21
CA GLU A 187 -3.72 -1.99 20.30
C GLU A 187 -2.83 -1.34 21.37
#